data_0ab42671d0d94231c14e24cd8f9ccac2
#
_entry.id   0ab42671d0d94231c14e24cd8f9ccac2
#
_cell.length_a   1.000
_cell.length_b   1.000
_cell.length_c   1.000
_cell.angle_alpha   90.00
_cell.angle_beta   90.00
_cell.angle_gamma   90.00
#
_symmetry.space_group_name_H-M   'P 1'
#
loop_
_entity.id
_entity.type
_entity.pdbx_description
1 polymer ?
#
loop_
_entity_poly.entity_id
_entity_poly.type
_entity_poly.pdbx_seq_one_letter_code
_entity_poly.pdbx_strand_id
1 'polypeptide(L)'
;MPSLNDPRLDVLVSLGNWLRGQDYRFVTVTPATHERVNARPENRMARDLAGIFGWSRAFAGESLPADWLTLLAGADLIRREADGWRSQVRVSSLGEQLFVHSAFPTLAADAVFFGPDTYRFDRLIRSHLASSDPARIRRAADIGCGAGPGAIRIALACPDAEVHGLDINPAALDLARVNAALAGVGNLTLARSDLLSQAPGRFDLIVANPPYLLDASERAYRHGGGLLGAGLSLAIVDAALERLEAGGSLLLYTGVAMVEGGDPFLARIRERLASREWDWDYQELDPDVFAEELDSPAYREAERIAVIGLRVTRRA
;
A
#
# COMPACT_ATOMS: atom_id res chain seq x y z
N MET A 1 -24.52 -1.13 8.23
CA MET A 1 -23.70 -1.09 7.01
C MET A 1 -24.17 -2.21 6.10
N PRO A 2 -24.13 -2.07 4.77
CA PRO A 2 -24.37 -3.21 3.89
C PRO A 2 -23.30 -4.28 4.15
N SER A 3 -23.71 -5.54 4.22
CA SER A 3 -22.82 -6.71 4.33
C SER A 3 -21.91 -6.76 3.09
N LEU A 4 -20.63 -7.11 3.29
CA LEU A 4 -19.67 -7.32 2.20
C LEU A 4 -19.86 -8.67 1.49
N ASN A 5 -20.94 -9.40 1.79
CA ASN A 5 -21.26 -10.75 1.31
C ASN A 5 -20.23 -11.83 1.72
N ASP A 6 -19.34 -11.52 2.63
CA ASP A 6 -18.39 -12.44 3.27
C ASP A 6 -18.37 -12.17 4.78
N PRO A 7 -18.82 -13.13 5.61
CA PRO A 7 -18.85 -12.97 7.06
C PRO A 7 -17.49 -12.63 7.68
N ARG A 8 -16.39 -13.10 7.10
CA ARG A 8 -15.03 -12.80 7.57
C ARG A 8 -14.69 -11.33 7.38
N LEU A 9 -15.07 -10.76 6.23
CA LEU A 9 -14.83 -9.34 5.94
C LEU A 9 -15.70 -8.45 6.84
N ASP A 10 -16.95 -8.85 7.14
CA ASP A 10 -17.82 -8.13 8.08
C ASP A 10 -17.25 -8.12 9.51
N VAL A 11 -16.59 -9.22 9.93
CA VAL A 11 -15.88 -9.27 11.22
C VAL A 11 -14.69 -8.32 11.23
N LEU A 12 -13.94 -8.20 10.12
CA LEU A 12 -12.82 -7.24 10.01
C LEU A 12 -13.29 -5.78 10.09
N VAL A 13 -14.42 -5.45 9.47
CA VAL A 13 -15.04 -4.11 9.60
C VAL A 13 -15.44 -3.85 11.05
N SER A 14 -16.06 -4.85 11.70
CA SER A 14 -16.44 -4.76 13.11
C SER A 14 -15.23 -4.55 14.02
N LEU A 15 -14.14 -5.32 13.79
CA LEU A 15 -12.86 -5.18 14.50
C LEU A 15 -12.29 -3.77 14.35
N GLY A 16 -12.21 -3.24 13.12
CA GLY A 16 -11.67 -1.90 12.87
C GLY A 16 -12.49 -0.81 13.59
N ASN A 17 -13.83 -0.93 13.60
CA ASN A 17 -14.70 0.01 14.32
C ASN A 17 -14.54 -0.10 15.84
N TRP A 18 -14.42 -1.32 16.36
CA TRP A 18 -14.16 -1.54 17.78
C TRP A 18 -12.81 -0.95 18.20
N LEU A 19 -11.74 -1.21 17.43
CA LEU A 19 -10.42 -0.65 17.69
C LEU A 19 -10.44 0.89 17.65
N ARG A 20 -11.19 1.50 16.73
CA ARG A 20 -11.38 2.96 16.69
C ARG A 20 -12.04 3.47 17.99
N GLY A 21 -13.02 2.75 18.52
CA GLY A 21 -13.65 3.07 19.80
C GLY A 21 -12.74 2.88 21.03
N GLN A 22 -11.59 2.20 20.86
CA GLN A 22 -10.56 2.03 21.90
C GLN A 22 -9.39 3.01 21.71
N ASP A 23 -9.54 4.06 20.92
CA ASP A 23 -8.47 5.01 20.57
C ASP A 23 -7.19 4.34 20.04
N TYR A 24 -7.37 3.21 19.34
CA TYR A 24 -6.27 2.43 18.81
C TYR A 24 -5.45 3.22 17.78
N ARG A 25 -4.14 3.22 17.98
CA ARG A 25 -3.14 3.80 17.05
C ARG A 25 -1.96 2.87 16.91
N PHE A 26 -1.50 2.67 15.68
CA PHE A 26 -0.27 1.93 15.41
C PHE A 26 0.35 2.43 14.10
N VAL A 27 1.67 2.66 14.14
CA VAL A 27 2.47 2.98 12.94
C VAL A 27 3.29 1.76 12.57
N THR A 28 3.05 1.21 11.38
CA THR A 28 3.84 0.08 10.88
C THR A 28 5.25 0.52 10.55
N VAL A 29 6.21 -0.17 11.14
CA VAL A 29 7.66 0.03 10.95
C VAL A 29 8.20 -0.91 9.87
N THR A 30 9.49 -0.75 9.51
CA THR A 30 10.17 -1.70 8.61
C THR A 30 10.23 -3.11 9.22
N PRO A 31 10.30 -4.18 8.40
CA PRO A 31 10.48 -5.54 8.88
C PRO A 31 11.65 -5.68 9.86
N ALA A 32 12.80 -5.10 9.54
CA ALA A 32 14.00 -5.15 10.40
C ALA A 32 13.76 -4.48 11.77
N THR A 33 13.05 -3.35 11.82
CA THR A 33 12.68 -2.70 13.08
C THR A 33 11.69 -3.57 13.86
N HIS A 34 10.70 -4.16 13.16
CA HIS A 34 9.69 -5.02 13.76
C HIS A 34 10.34 -6.23 14.45
N GLU A 35 11.25 -6.92 13.77
CA GLU A 35 12.00 -8.05 14.30
C GLU A 35 12.83 -7.66 15.53
N ARG A 36 13.62 -6.58 15.43
CA ARG A 36 14.46 -6.11 16.54
C ARG A 36 13.64 -5.73 17.77
N VAL A 37 12.49 -5.09 17.60
CA VAL A 37 11.61 -4.73 18.71
C VAL A 37 10.95 -5.96 19.32
N ASN A 38 10.48 -6.90 18.51
CA ASN A 38 9.84 -8.13 19.01
C ASN A 38 10.84 -9.13 19.62
N ALA A 39 12.13 -9.09 19.25
CA ALA A 39 13.17 -9.93 19.82
C ALA A 39 13.51 -9.59 21.29
N ARG A 40 13.05 -8.44 21.81
CA ARG A 40 13.28 -8.05 23.21
C ARG A 40 12.47 -8.96 24.13
N PRO A 41 13.06 -9.47 25.24
CA PRO A 41 12.39 -10.42 26.14
C PRO A 41 11.03 -9.92 26.68
N GLU A 42 10.94 -8.63 27.00
CA GLU A 42 9.72 -7.99 27.49
C GLU A 42 8.60 -7.88 26.44
N ASN A 43 8.90 -8.11 25.16
CA ASN A 43 7.98 -8.05 24.04
C ASN A 43 7.50 -9.41 23.52
N ARG A 44 7.83 -10.50 24.24
CA ARG A 44 7.42 -11.86 23.88
C ARG A 44 5.90 -12.01 23.80
N MET A 45 5.19 -11.34 24.70
CA MET A 45 3.72 -11.35 24.76
C MET A 45 3.17 -9.93 24.54
N ALA A 46 2.02 -9.85 23.91
CA ALA A 46 1.27 -8.58 23.81
C ALA A 46 0.73 -8.17 25.17
N ARG A 47 0.81 -6.88 25.48
CA ARG A 47 0.31 -6.28 26.72
C ARG A 47 -0.91 -5.37 26.47
N ASP A 48 -1.16 -5.06 25.20
CA ASP A 48 -2.19 -4.16 24.74
C ASP A 48 -2.63 -4.51 23.31
N LEU A 49 -3.62 -3.79 22.80
CA LEU A 49 -4.16 -4.00 21.46
C LEU A 49 -3.12 -3.73 20.36
N ALA A 50 -2.18 -2.79 20.58
CA ALA A 50 -1.10 -2.52 19.63
C ALA A 50 -0.11 -3.70 19.58
N GLY A 51 0.14 -4.36 20.72
CA GLY A 51 0.89 -5.62 20.78
C GLY A 51 0.24 -6.73 19.95
N ILE A 52 -1.08 -6.85 20.02
CA ILE A 52 -1.88 -7.86 19.31
C ILE A 52 -1.97 -7.55 17.81
N PHE A 53 -2.57 -6.39 17.46
CA PHE A 53 -2.97 -6.07 16.09
C PHE A 53 -1.95 -5.19 15.34
N GLY A 54 -0.96 -4.67 16.02
CA GLY A 54 0.14 -3.91 15.41
C GLY A 54 1.43 -4.72 15.32
N TRP A 55 1.93 -5.17 16.48
CA TRP A 55 3.19 -5.91 16.58
C TRP A 55 3.07 -7.40 16.26
N SER A 56 1.89 -7.93 16.01
CA SER A 56 1.63 -9.36 15.75
C SER A 56 2.22 -10.29 16.83
N ARG A 57 2.21 -9.87 18.10
CA ARG A 57 2.73 -10.66 19.21
C ARG A 57 1.74 -11.72 19.64
N ALA A 58 2.24 -12.80 20.23
CA ALA A 58 1.39 -13.76 20.92
C ALA A 58 0.67 -13.07 22.09
N PHE A 59 -0.56 -13.50 22.40
CA PHE A 59 -1.35 -12.95 23.50
C PHE A 59 -2.14 -14.02 24.23
N ALA A 60 -2.39 -13.78 25.51
CA ALA A 60 -3.24 -14.63 26.33
C ALA A 60 -4.73 -14.38 26.00
N GLY A 61 -5.59 -15.40 26.12
CA GLY A 61 -7.02 -15.28 25.76
C GLY A 61 -7.74 -14.15 26.50
N GLU A 62 -7.37 -13.91 27.76
CA GLU A 62 -7.90 -12.85 28.61
C GLU A 62 -7.46 -11.43 28.18
N SER A 63 -6.54 -11.30 27.23
CA SER A 63 -6.13 -10.01 26.68
C SER A 63 -7.18 -9.38 25.77
N LEU A 64 -8.21 -10.15 25.38
CA LEU A 64 -9.37 -9.67 24.63
C LEU A 64 -10.65 -10.01 25.39
N PRO A 65 -11.73 -9.24 25.24
CA PRO A 65 -13.06 -9.64 25.69
C PRO A 65 -13.46 -11.00 25.11
N ALA A 66 -14.12 -11.86 25.89
CA ALA A 66 -14.40 -13.25 25.52
C ALA A 66 -15.26 -13.38 24.23
N ASP A 67 -16.17 -12.47 24.00
CA ASP A 67 -16.98 -12.36 22.78
C ASP A 67 -16.12 -12.03 21.56
N TRP A 68 -15.15 -11.11 21.68
CA TRP A 68 -14.19 -10.81 20.62
C TRP A 68 -13.26 -11.98 20.33
N LEU A 69 -12.75 -12.66 21.36
CA LEU A 69 -11.92 -13.85 21.18
C LEU A 69 -12.66 -14.93 20.38
N THR A 70 -13.94 -15.19 20.76
CA THR A 70 -14.80 -16.18 20.10
C THR A 70 -15.09 -15.78 18.64
N LEU A 71 -15.43 -14.51 18.41
CA LEU A 71 -15.75 -13.98 17.08
C LEU A 71 -14.55 -14.06 16.13
N LEU A 72 -13.39 -13.63 16.60
CA LEU A 72 -12.16 -13.64 15.79
C LEU A 72 -11.66 -15.07 15.52
N ALA A 73 -11.77 -15.97 16.49
CA ALA A 73 -11.42 -17.38 16.30
C ALA A 73 -12.37 -18.08 15.31
N GLY A 74 -13.67 -17.80 15.40
CA GLY A 74 -14.69 -18.34 14.49
C GLY A 74 -14.55 -17.84 13.03
N ALA A 75 -13.92 -16.69 12.84
CA ALA A 75 -13.62 -16.11 11.52
C ALA A 75 -12.19 -16.41 11.01
N ASP A 76 -11.42 -17.26 11.68
CA ASP A 76 -10.01 -17.55 11.37
C ASP A 76 -9.11 -16.29 11.30
N LEU A 77 -9.44 -15.28 12.11
CA LEU A 77 -8.66 -14.03 12.21
C LEU A 77 -7.63 -14.06 13.33
N ILE A 78 -7.71 -15.03 14.21
CA ILE A 78 -6.69 -15.37 15.21
C ILE A 78 -6.44 -16.87 15.17
N ARG A 79 -5.20 -17.29 15.46
CA ARG A 79 -4.79 -18.70 15.50
C ARG A 79 -4.20 -19.05 16.86
N ARG A 80 -4.53 -20.24 17.34
CA ARG A 80 -3.89 -20.80 18.54
C ARG A 80 -2.46 -21.24 18.22
N GLU A 81 -1.51 -20.83 19.03
CA GLU A 81 -0.11 -21.24 19.00
C GLU A 81 0.32 -21.77 20.38
N ALA A 82 1.55 -22.28 20.49
CA ALA A 82 2.05 -22.83 21.75
C ALA A 82 2.04 -21.80 22.89
N ASP A 83 2.34 -20.54 22.57
CA ASP A 83 2.47 -19.45 23.55
C ASP A 83 1.16 -18.66 23.75
N GLY A 84 0.04 -19.04 23.10
CA GLY A 84 -1.23 -18.33 23.21
C GLY A 84 -1.96 -18.19 21.88
N TRP A 85 -2.53 -17.03 21.63
CA TRP A 85 -3.18 -16.66 20.38
C TRP A 85 -2.32 -15.69 19.58
N ARG A 86 -2.47 -15.67 18.25
CA ARG A 86 -1.83 -14.71 17.36
C ARG A 86 -2.79 -14.21 16.30
N SER A 87 -2.81 -12.90 16.07
CA SER A 87 -3.62 -12.30 15.00
C SER A 87 -3.10 -12.69 13.61
N GLN A 88 -4.02 -12.97 12.70
CA GLN A 88 -3.75 -13.23 11.28
C GLN A 88 -3.80 -11.95 10.43
N VAL A 89 -4.12 -10.82 11.04
CA VAL A 89 -4.13 -9.50 10.41
C VAL A 89 -3.41 -8.50 11.30
N ARG A 90 -2.93 -7.42 10.69
CA ARG A 90 -2.51 -6.20 11.38
C ARG A 90 -3.47 -5.06 11.08
N VAL A 91 -3.49 -4.09 11.98
CA VAL A 91 -4.22 -2.84 11.79
C VAL A 91 -3.27 -1.69 12.01
N SER A 92 -3.20 -0.76 11.06
CA SER A 92 -2.32 0.40 11.12
C SER A 92 -3.08 1.69 10.92
N SER A 93 -2.62 2.75 11.55
CA SER A 93 -3.17 4.10 11.40
C SER A 93 -2.49 4.84 10.24
N LEU A 94 -3.28 5.53 9.42
CA LEU A 94 -2.80 6.48 8.41
C LEU A 94 -3.67 7.75 8.49
N GLY A 95 -3.15 8.79 9.14
CA GLY A 95 -3.98 9.91 9.58
C GLY A 95 -5.04 9.43 10.57
N GLU A 96 -6.30 9.77 10.31
CA GLU A 96 -7.45 9.37 11.14
C GLU A 96 -8.05 8.01 10.74
N GLN A 97 -7.55 7.39 9.67
CA GLN A 97 -8.08 6.12 9.19
C GLN A 97 -7.29 4.94 9.74
N LEU A 98 -7.99 3.81 9.94
CA LEU A 98 -7.40 2.52 10.23
C LEU A 98 -7.42 1.66 8.97
N PHE A 99 -6.33 0.93 8.75
CA PHE A 99 -6.16 0.01 7.63
C PHE A 99 -5.85 -1.39 8.12
N VAL A 100 -6.68 -2.34 7.76
CA VAL A 100 -6.42 -3.77 7.93
C VAL A 100 -5.52 -4.25 6.81
N HIS A 101 -4.48 -4.99 7.15
CA HIS A 101 -3.53 -5.58 6.22
C HIS A 101 -2.93 -6.88 6.75
N SER A 102 -2.05 -7.55 6.02
CA SER A 102 -1.48 -8.83 6.41
C SER A 102 -0.68 -8.77 7.70
N ALA A 103 -0.75 -9.84 8.51
CA ALA A 103 0.04 -10.01 9.71
C ALA A 103 1.55 -10.09 9.41
N PHE A 104 2.37 -9.91 10.44
CA PHE A 104 3.81 -10.13 10.38
C PHE A 104 4.17 -11.52 10.96
N PRO A 105 5.10 -12.25 10.35
CA PRO A 105 5.84 -11.95 9.13
C PRO A 105 4.98 -12.09 7.87
N THR A 106 5.24 -11.22 6.87
CA THR A 106 4.50 -11.16 5.61
C THR A 106 5.12 -12.18 4.64
N LEU A 107 4.75 -13.46 4.75
CA LEU A 107 5.38 -14.56 4.00
C LEU A 107 4.50 -15.15 2.90
N ALA A 108 3.17 -15.02 2.99
CA ALA A 108 2.25 -15.57 2.02
C ALA A 108 2.43 -14.91 0.64
N ALA A 109 2.25 -15.66 -0.44
CA ALA A 109 2.40 -15.17 -1.81
C ALA A 109 1.39 -14.06 -2.14
N ASP A 110 0.19 -14.14 -1.55
CA ASP A 110 -0.91 -13.19 -1.68
C ASP A 110 -0.95 -12.14 -0.54
N ALA A 111 0.10 -12.06 0.27
CA ALA A 111 0.16 -11.12 1.37
C ALA A 111 0.02 -9.67 0.88
N VAL A 112 -0.63 -8.84 1.69
CA VAL A 112 -0.88 -7.43 1.40
C VAL A 112 -0.02 -6.58 2.30
N PHE A 113 0.92 -5.89 1.68
CA PHE A 113 1.89 -5.04 2.36
C PHE A 113 1.25 -3.73 2.84
N PHE A 114 1.71 -3.27 4.01
CA PHE A 114 1.48 -1.93 4.52
C PHE A 114 2.70 -1.56 5.39
N GLY A 115 3.36 -0.48 5.08
CA GLY A 115 4.61 -0.11 5.73
C GLY A 115 5.01 1.34 5.55
N PRO A 116 6.27 1.70 5.83
CA PRO A 116 6.78 3.07 5.70
C PRO A 116 6.53 3.71 4.34
N ASP A 117 6.58 2.93 3.26
CA ASP A 117 6.32 3.40 1.90
C ASP A 117 4.87 3.87 1.73
N THR A 118 3.92 3.20 2.38
CA THR A 118 2.52 3.62 2.37
C THR A 118 2.34 5.03 2.95
N TYR A 119 3.07 5.37 4.03
CA TYR A 119 3.02 6.71 4.63
C TYR A 119 3.65 7.77 3.72
N ARG A 120 4.75 7.44 3.04
CA ARG A 120 5.41 8.35 2.09
C ARG A 120 4.56 8.56 0.84
N PHE A 121 3.95 7.48 0.33
CA PHE A 121 3.01 7.52 -0.78
C PHE A 121 1.76 8.38 -0.46
N ASP A 122 1.13 8.20 0.71
CA ASP A 122 0.04 9.07 1.16
C ASP A 122 0.47 10.55 1.21
N ARG A 123 1.69 10.83 1.68
CA ARG A 123 2.22 12.21 1.69
C ARG A 123 2.35 12.78 0.27
N LEU A 124 2.84 11.98 -0.69
CA LEU A 124 2.94 12.39 -2.09
C LEU A 124 1.56 12.75 -2.66
N ILE A 125 0.55 11.90 -2.46
CA ILE A 125 -0.83 12.15 -2.89
C ILE A 125 -1.38 13.41 -2.23
N ARG A 126 -1.26 13.54 -0.91
CA ARG A 126 -1.75 14.72 -0.18
C ARG A 126 -1.11 16.01 -0.62
N SER A 127 0.20 16.01 -0.90
CA SER A 127 0.92 17.17 -1.40
C SER A 127 0.39 17.61 -2.77
N HIS A 128 0.14 16.66 -3.67
CA HIS A 128 -0.47 16.95 -4.96
C HIS A 128 -1.89 17.52 -4.83
N LEU A 129 -2.75 16.88 -4.04
CA LEU A 129 -4.13 17.32 -3.81
C LEU A 129 -4.20 18.70 -3.16
N ALA A 130 -3.25 19.05 -2.28
CA ALA A 130 -3.17 20.38 -1.66
C ALA A 130 -2.70 21.49 -2.63
N SER A 131 -1.97 21.13 -3.69
CA SER A 131 -1.46 22.06 -4.72
C SER A 131 -2.34 22.13 -5.96
N SER A 132 -3.37 21.31 -6.05
CA SER A 132 -4.35 21.26 -7.15
C SER A 132 -5.76 21.56 -6.62
N ASP A 133 -6.70 21.74 -7.54
CA ASP A 133 -8.11 21.86 -7.19
C ASP A 133 -8.76 20.45 -7.19
N PRO A 134 -9.09 19.87 -6.02
CA PRO A 134 -9.68 18.52 -5.94
C PRO A 134 -11.01 18.40 -6.71
N ALA A 135 -11.77 19.51 -6.90
CA ALA A 135 -13.02 19.51 -7.64
C ALA A 135 -12.85 19.26 -9.14
N ARG A 136 -11.62 19.40 -9.67
CA ARG A 136 -11.29 19.07 -11.06
C ARG A 136 -11.06 17.58 -11.28
N ILE A 137 -10.81 16.82 -10.23
CA ILE A 137 -10.61 15.38 -10.32
C ILE A 137 -11.99 14.72 -10.37
N ARG A 138 -12.39 14.26 -11.55
CA ARG A 138 -13.65 13.56 -11.80
C ARG A 138 -13.46 12.05 -11.84
N ARG A 139 -12.31 11.60 -12.32
CA ARG A 139 -11.95 10.18 -12.38
C ARG A 139 -10.52 9.96 -11.94
N ALA A 140 -10.33 9.02 -11.02
CA ALA A 140 -9.02 8.65 -10.53
C ALA A 140 -8.84 7.13 -10.51
N ALA A 141 -7.58 6.69 -10.60
CA ALA A 141 -7.21 5.29 -10.46
C ALA A 141 -5.98 5.13 -9.54
N ASP A 142 -6.02 4.10 -8.70
CA ASP A 142 -4.88 3.60 -7.91
C ASP A 142 -4.48 2.23 -8.47
N ILE A 143 -3.32 2.14 -9.13
CA ILE A 143 -2.82 0.93 -9.78
C ILE A 143 -1.97 0.15 -8.77
N GLY A 144 -2.33 -1.12 -8.54
CA GLY A 144 -1.73 -1.93 -7.49
C GLY A 144 -2.14 -1.39 -6.11
N CYS A 145 -3.46 -1.19 -5.90
CA CYS A 145 -3.98 -0.46 -4.74
C CYS A 145 -3.72 -1.14 -3.39
N GLY A 146 -3.36 -2.43 -3.38
CA GLY A 146 -3.12 -3.18 -2.15
C GLY A 146 -4.31 -3.12 -1.18
N ALA A 147 -4.08 -2.73 0.06
CA ALA A 147 -5.13 -2.51 1.06
C ALA A 147 -5.94 -1.21 0.84
N GLY A 148 -5.73 -0.50 -0.27
CA GLY A 148 -6.50 0.66 -0.70
C GLY A 148 -6.08 2.03 -0.16
N PRO A 149 -4.89 2.26 0.41
CA PRO A 149 -4.58 3.54 1.06
C PRO A 149 -4.61 4.74 0.09
N GLY A 150 -4.08 4.59 -1.13
CA GLY A 150 -4.10 5.63 -2.15
C GLY A 150 -5.50 5.92 -2.66
N ALA A 151 -6.24 4.87 -3.07
CA ALA A 151 -7.61 5.00 -3.55
C ALA A 151 -8.53 5.64 -2.51
N ILE A 152 -8.46 5.19 -1.23
CA ILE A 152 -9.26 5.74 -0.13
C ILE A 152 -8.88 7.20 0.15
N ARG A 153 -7.59 7.55 0.10
CA ARG A 153 -7.14 8.93 0.26
C ARG A 153 -7.77 9.85 -0.77
N ILE A 154 -7.78 9.43 -2.04
CA ILE A 154 -8.39 10.19 -3.13
C ILE A 154 -9.90 10.27 -2.95
N ALA A 155 -10.57 9.15 -2.65
CA ALA A 155 -12.02 9.11 -2.47
C ALA A 155 -12.51 10.03 -1.35
N LEU A 156 -11.76 10.14 -0.25
CA LEU A 156 -12.06 11.07 0.86
C LEU A 156 -11.82 12.53 0.48
N ALA A 157 -10.79 12.82 -0.32
CA ALA A 157 -10.45 14.18 -0.70
C ALA A 157 -11.28 14.71 -1.88
N CYS A 158 -11.79 13.81 -2.72
CA CYS A 158 -12.55 14.12 -3.94
C CYS A 158 -13.88 13.34 -3.91
N PRO A 159 -14.85 13.74 -3.07
CA PRO A 159 -16.09 12.96 -2.83
C PRO A 159 -16.98 12.83 -4.08
N ASP A 160 -16.85 13.74 -5.05
CA ASP A 160 -17.59 13.72 -6.31
C ASP A 160 -16.86 12.97 -7.44
N ALA A 161 -15.66 12.46 -7.20
CA ALA A 161 -14.89 11.70 -8.18
C ALA A 161 -15.30 10.23 -8.22
N GLU A 162 -15.24 9.61 -9.40
CA GLU A 162 -15.25 8.16 -9.58
C GLU A 162 -13.82 7.65 -9.35
N VAL A 163 -13.59 6.90 -8.28
CA VAL A 163 -12.28 6.37 -7.93
C VAL A 163 -12.23 4.87 -8.20
N HIS A 164 -11.18 4.40 -8.86
CA HIS A 164 -10.92 3.00 -9.15
C HIS A 164 -9.71 2.51 -8.37
N GLY A 165 -9.89 1.52 -7.50
CA GLY A 165 -8.79 0.76 -6.88
C GLY A 165 -8.59 -0.56 -7.63
N LEU A 166 -7.43 -0.72 -8.24
CA LEU A 166 -7.13 -1.82 -9.15
C LEU A 166 -5.97 -2.65 -8.62
N ASP A 167 -6.17 -3.95 -8.53
CA ASP A 167 -5.11 -4.89 -8.12
C ASP A 167 -5.28 -6.24 -8.79
N ILE A 168 -4.18 -6.96 -9.01
CA ILE A 168 -4.22 -8.34 -9.52
C ILE A 168 -4.51 -9.35 -8.41
N ASN A 169 -4.24 -8.98 -7.15
CA ASN A 169 -4.36 -9.84 -5.97
C ASN A 169 -5.78 -9.76 -5.37
N PRO A 170 -6.59 -10.83 -5.40
CA PRO A 170 -7.92 -10.82 -4.79
C PRO A 170 -7.91 -10.53 -3.29
N ALA A 171 -6.90 -11.02 -2.55
CA ALA A 171 -6.77 -10.78 -1.11
C ALA A 171 -6.55 -9.28 -0.81
N ALA A 172 -5.84 -8.56 -1.69
CA ALA A 172 -5.69 -7.11 -1.59
C ALA A 172 -7.03 -6.40 -1.77
N LEU A 173 -7.82 -6.79 -2.76
CA LEU A 173 -9.14 -6.21 -3.01
C LEU A 173 -10.13 -6.47 -1.87
N ASP A 174 -10.07 -7.64 -1.22
CA ASP A 174 -10.89 -7.95 -0.04
C ASP A 174 -10.54 -7.03 1.13
N LEU A 175 -9.25 -6.83 1.41
CA LEU A 175 -8.82 -5.89 2.45
C LEU A 175 -9.12 -4.44 2.07
N ALA A 176 -9.00 -4.06 0.80
CA ALA A 176 -9.39 -2.73 0.33
C ALA A 176 -10.90 -2.47 0.52
N ARG A 177 -11.78 -3.49 0.30
CA ARG A 177 -13.23 -3.39 0.60
C ARG A 177 -13.48 -3.12 2.07
N VAL A 178 -12.81 -3.87 2.96
CA VAL A 178 -12.89 -3.67 4.42
C VAL A 178 -12.48 -2.24 4.78
N ASN A 179 -11.34 -1.78 4.26
CA ASN A 179 -10.78 -0.47 4.56
C ASN A 179 -11.63 0.68 3.98
N ALA A 180 -12.22 0.49 2.79
CA ALA A 180 -13.18 1.44 2.21
C ALA A 180 -14.44 1.56 3.09
N ALA A 181 -14.98 0.43 3.58
CA ALA A 181 -16.11 0.42 4.51
C ALA A 181 -15.76 1.10 5.85
N LEU A 182 -14.57 0.86 6.39
CA LEU A 182 -14.06 1.54 7.60
C LEU A 182 -13.90 3.05 7.40
N ALA A 183 -13.46 3.48 6.22
CA ALA A 183 -13.30 4.89 5.87
C ALA A 183 -14.63 5.57 5.52
N GLY A 184 -15.71 4.80 5.29
CA GLY A 184 -17.01 5.34 4.93
C GLY A 184 -17.09 5.94 3.52
N VAL A 185 -16.19 5.52 2.60
CA VAL A 185 -16.20 6.00 1.21
C VAL A 185 -17.18 5.21 0.36
N GLY A 186 -17.98 5.90 -0.46
CA GLY A 186 -18.99 5.31 -1.34
C GLY A 186 -18.71 5.49 -2.83
N ASN A 187 -17.67 6.27 -3.17
CA ASN A 187 -17.28 6.62 -4.52
C ASN A 187 -16.05 5.85 -5.03
N LEU A 188 -15.73 4.70 -4.40
CA LEU A 188 -14.62 3.81 -4.73
C LEU A 188 -15.13 2.49 -5.31
N THR A 189 -14.71 2.18 -6.54
CA THR A 189 -14.92 0.89 -7.20
C THR A 189 -13.63 0.09 -7.16
N LEU A 190 -13.70 -1.16 -6.67
CA LEU A 190 -12.57 -2.08 -6.59
C LEU A 190 -12.70 -3.19 -7.62
N ALA A 191 -11.68 -3.40 -8.43
CA ALA A 191 -11.68 -4.39 -9.50
C ALA A 191 -10.34 -5.12 -9.62
N ARG A 192 -10.42 -6.43 -9.94
CA ARG A 192 -9.24 -7.18 -10.34
C ARG A 192 -8.81 -6.73 -11.73
N SER A 193 -7.60 -6.20 -11.85
CA SER A 193 -7.09 -5.63 -13.10
C SER A 193 -5.58 -5.77 -13.20
N ASP A 194 -5.13 -6.13 -14.37
CA ASP A 194 -3.74 -5.92 -14.75
C ASP A 194 -3.62 -4.47 -15.26
N LEU A 195 -2.87 -3.65 -14.52
CA LEU A 195 -2.80 -2.20 -14.72
C LEU A 195 -4.22 -1.58 -14.84
N LEU A 196 -4.50 -0.88 -15.94
CA LEU A 196 -5.77 -0.20 -16.23
C LEU A 196 -6.72 -1.00 -17.13
N SER A 197 -6.46 -2.30 -17.37
CA SER A 197 -7.21 -3.10 -18.35
C SER A 197 -8.72 -3.21 -18.08
N GLN A 198 -9.13 -3.19 -16.81
CA GLN A 198 -10.54 -3.27 -16.39
C GLN A 198 -11.18 -1.93 -16.04
N ALA A 199 -10.46 -0.83 -16.21
CA ALA A 199 -10.98 0.50 -15.97
C ALA A 199 -10.97 1.32 -17.28
N PRO A 200 -12.08 1.37 -18.03
CA PRO A 200 -12.15 2.05 -19.34
C PRO A 200 -12.04 3.58 -19.19
N GLY A 201 -11.72 4.26 -20.28
CA GLY A 201 -11.69 5.73 -20.34
C GLY A 201 -10.35 6.35 -19.88
N ARG A 202 -10.33 7.64 -19.65
CA ARG A 202 -9.17 8.42 -19.21
C ARG A 202 -9.36 8.91 -17.78
N PHE A 203 -8.29 9.41 -17.17
CA PHE A 203 -8.24 9.77 -15.77
C PHE A 203 -7.62 11.16 -15.58
N ASP A 204 -8.17 11.91 -14.63
CA ASP A 204 -7.59 13.17 -14.17
C ASP A 204 -6.43 12.93 -13.19
N LEU A 205 -6.49 11.79 -12.46
CA LEU A 205 -5.44 11.40 -11.53
C LEU A 205 -5.22 9.88 -11.58
N ILE A 206 -3.98 9.48 -11.83
CA ILE A 206 -3.53 8.09 -11.67
C ILE A 206 -2.46 8.10 -10.59
N VAL A 207 -2.56 7.19 -9.63
CA VAL A 207 -1.53 7.01 -8.60
C VAL A 207 -1.06 5.57 -8.56
N ALA A 208 0.17 5.34 -8.16
CA ALA A 208 0.70 3.99 -7.99
C ALA A 208 1.85 3.94 -6.98
N ASN A 209 1.88 2.87 -6.19
CA ASN A 209 3.01 2.46 -5.36
C ASN A 209 3.27 0.97 -5.61
N PRO A 210 3.81 0.62 -6.78
CA PRO A 210 4.04 -0.78 -7.16
C PRO A 210 5.16 -1.42 -6.36
N PRO A 211 5.25 -2.76 -6.33
CA PRO A 211 6.46 -3.46 -5.94
C PRO A 211 7.63 -3.06 -6.89
N TYR A 212 8.82 -2.88 -6.31
CA TYR A 212 9.98 -2.35 -7.02
C TYR A 212 11.29 -3.07 -6.69
N LEU A 213 11.22 -4.18 -5.95
CA LEU A 213 12.40 -4.99 -5.64
C LEU A 213 12.48 -6.21 -6.56
N LEU A 214 13.67 -6.80 -6.65
CA LEU A 214 13.87 -8.11 -7.24
C LEU A 214 13.74 -9.16 -6.15
N ASP A 215 12.54 -9.73 -6.00
CA ASP A 215 12.28 -10.78 -5.01
C ASP A 215 12.47 -12.16 -5.63
N ALA A 216 13.39 -12.95 -5.08
CA ALA A 216 13.69 -14.30 -5.57
C ALA A 216 12.47 -15.27 -5.47
N SER A 217 11.51 -14.97 -4.61
CA SER A 217 10.26 -15.71 -4.47
C SER A 217 9.12 -15.16 -5.32
N GLU A 218 9.35 -14.11 -6.10
CA GLU A 218 8.38 -13.44 -6.97
C GLU A 218 7.05 -13.07 -6.30
N ARG A 219 7.09 -12.70 -5.01
CA ARG A 219 5.89 -12.29 -4.27
C ARG A 219 5.27 -11.05 -4.89
N ALA A 220 3.96 -11.11 -5.16
CA ALA A 220 3.23 -10.09 -5.91
C ALA A 220 3.35 -8.66 -5.31
N TYR A 221 3.50 -8.54 -3.99
CA TYR A 221 3.63 -7.24 -3.31
C TYR A 221 5.07 -6.70 -3.26
N ARG A 222 6.06 -7.44 -3.79
CA ARG A 222 7.49 -7.12 -3.65
C ARG A 222 8.26 -7.14 -4.96
N HIS A 223 7.91 -8.04 -5.89
CA HIS A 223 8.64 -8.25 -7.14
C HIS A 223 8.23 -7.25 -8.22
N GLY A 224 9.11 -6.29 -8.53
CA GLY A 224 8.90 -5.27 -9.57
C GLY A 224 9.29 -5.73 -10.98
N GLY A 225 10.06 -6.81 -11.10
CA GLY A 225 10.52 -7.35 -12.37
C GLY A 225 11.49 -6.46 -13.16
N GLY A 226 11.90 -6.91 -14.33
CA GLY A 226 12.76 -6.15 -15.22
C GLY A 226 14.17 -5.87 -14.66
N LEU A 227 14.85 -4.88 -15.23
CA LEU A 227 16.15 -4.47 -14.76
C LEU A 227 16.03 -3.79 -13.38
N LEU A 228 16.71 -4.33 -12.38
CA LEU A 228 16.80 -3.77 -11.02
C LEU A 228 15.43 -3.49 -10.36
N GLY A 229 14.39 -4.26 -10.71
CA GLY A 229 13.06 -4.13 -10.11
C GLY A 229 12.16 -3.04 -10.73
N ALA A 230 12.63 -2.30 -11.73
CA ALA A 230 11.93 -1.16 -12.30
C ALA A 230 10.84 -1.50 -13.35
N GLY A 231 10.70 -2.78 -13.73
CA GLY A 231 9.88 -3.20 -14.87
C GLY A 231 8.41 -2.79 -14.74
N LEU A 232 7.78 -3.09 -13.60
CA LEU A 232 6.37 -2.76 -13.37
C LEU A 232 6.16 -1.23 -13.28
N SER A 233 7.08 -0.49 -12.65
CA SER A 233 7.01 0.97 -12.57
C SER A 233 7.01 1.61 -13.96
N LEU A 234 7.86 1.11 -14.88
CA LEU A 234 7.90 1.59 -16.26
C LEU A 234 6.61 1.22 -17.03
N ALA A 235 6.07 0.02 -16.85
CA ALA A 235 4.81 -0.39 -17.46
C ALA A 235 3.62 0.46 -16.97
N ILE A 236 3.63 0.86 -15.69
CA ILE A 236 2.62 1.77 -15.13
C ILE A 236 2.74 3.16 -15.78
N VAL A 237 3.96 3.68 -15.95
CA VAL A 237 4.16 4.96 -16.65
C VAL A 237 3.59 4.86 -18.06
N ASP A 238 3.96 3.84 -18.83
CA ASP A 238 3.48 3.66 -20.20
C ASP A 238 1.94 3.60 -20.26
N ALA A 239 1.31 2.79 -19.40
CA ALA A 239 -0.15 2.69 -19.32
C ALA A 239 -0.82 4.02 -18.90
N ALA A 240 -0.21 4.77 -17.98
CA ALA A 240 -0.74 6.05 -17.54
C ALA A 240 -0.66 7.13 -18.64
N LEU A 241 0.46 7.21 -19.38
CA LEU A 241 0.60 8.19 -20.47
C LEU A 241 -0.49 8.03 -21.54
N GLU A 242 -0.92 6.81 -21.83
CA GLU A 242 -2.02 6.56 -22.76
C GLU A 242 -3.41 6.96 -22.22
N ARG A 243 -3.56 7.03 -20.90
CA ARG A 243 -4.85 7.09 -20.24
C ARG A 243 -5.07 8.40 -19.41
N LEU A 244 -4.12 9.33 -19.39
CA LEU A 244 -4.32 10.64 -18.77
C LEU A 244 -5.19 11.53 -19.64
N GLU A 245 -6.13 12.26 -19.01
CA GLU A 245 -6.83 13.39 -19.62
C GLU A 245 -5.88 14.59 -19.83
N ALA A 246 -6.27 15.54 -20.65
CA ALA A 246 -5.59 16.83 -20.74
C ALA A 246 -5.65 17.52 -19.36
N GLY A 247 -4.50 17.90 -18.82
CA GLY A 247 -4.35 18.41 -17.45
C GLY A 247 -4.31 17.31 -16.37
N GLY A 248 -4.52 16.05 -16.72
CA GLY A 248 -4.46 14.92 -15.80
C GLY A 248 -3.03 14.57 -15.40
N SER A 249 -2.87 13.94 -14.23
CA SER A 249 -1.55 13.65 -13.65
C SER A 249 -1.38 12.19 -13.23
N LEU A 250 -0.18 11.66 -13.44
CA LEU A 250 0.33 10.44 -12.78
C LEU A 250 1.15 10.85 -11.55
N LEU A 251 0.95 10.16 -10.44
CA LEU A 251 1.85 10.17 -9.29
C LEU A 251 2.37 8.74 -9.07
N LEU A 252 3.63 8.55 -9.31
CA LEU A 252 4.31 7.27 -9.06
C LEU A 252 5.29 7.42 -7.90
N TYR A 253 5.11 6.58 -6.88
CA TYR A 253 6.06 6.34 -5.81
C TYR A 253 6.75 5.00 -6.09
N THR A 254 8.09 4.96 -6.15
CA THR A 254 8.80 3.71 -6.41
C THR A 254 10.23 3.75 -5.89
N GLY A 255 10.81 2.58 -5.62
CA GLY A 255 12.24 2.45 -5.35
C GLY A 255 13.04 2.30 -6.63
N VAL A 256 14.27 2.82 -6.61
CA VAL A 256 15.20 2.83 -7.72
C VAL A 256 16.59 2.46 -7.23
N ALA A 257 17.22 1.47 -7.85
CA ALA A 257 18.61 1.14 -7.60
C ALA A 257 19.51 2.15 -8.33
N MET A 258 20.40 2.81 -7.58
CA MET A 258 21.43 3.71 -8.11
C MET A 258 22.68 2.91 -8.42
N VAL A 259 23.22 3.08 -9.63
CA VAL A 259 24.36 2.31 -10.16
C VAL A 259 25.42 3.30 -10.67
N GLU A 260 26.66 3.16 -10.22
CA GLU A 260 27.77 4.02 -10.63
C GLU A 260 27.47 5.53 -10.51
N GLY A 261 26.78 5.92 -9.42
CA GLY A 261 26.35 7.30 -9.20
C GLY A 261 25.24 7.81 -10.14
N GLY A 262 24.68 6.93 -10.98
CA GLY A 262 23.61 7.23 -11.93
C GLY A 262 22.25 6.68 -11.53
N ASP A 263 21.23 7.15 -12.22
CA ASP A 263 19.84 6.70 -12.08
C ASP A 263 19.33 6.09 -13.39
N PRO A 264 19.37 4.75 -13.52
CA PRO A 264 18.91 4.06 -14.71
C PRO A 264 17.42 4.23 -14.99
N PHE A 265 16.61 4.38 -13.95
CA PHE A 265 15.17 4.60 -14.09
C PHE A 265 14.89 5.99 -14.66
N LEU A 266 15.52 7.04 -14.12
CA LEU A 266 15.40 8.40 -14.64
C LEU A 266 15.80 8.50 -16.11
N ALA A 267 16.84 7.76 -16.54
CA ALA A 267 17.23 7.71 -17.95
C ALA A 267 16.05 7.21 -18.81
N ARG A 268 15.37 6.14 -18.40
CA ARG A 268 14.19 5.61 -19.10
C ARG A 268 12.98 6.53 -19.07
N ILE A 269 12.78 7.28 -17.96
CA ILE A 269 11.72 8.27 -17.85
C ILE A 269 11.97 9.44 -18.83
N ARG A 270 13.20 9.93 -18.93
CA ARG A 270 13.56 10.99 -19.89
C ARG A 270 13.30 10.61 -21.34
N GLU A 271 13.56 9.35 -21.72
CA GLU A 271 13.24 8.84 -23.06
C GLU A 271 11.72 8.89 -23.34
N ARG A 272 10.89 8.45 -22.37
CA ARG A 272 9.43 8.42 -22.49
C ARG A 272 8.79 9.81 -22.51
N LEU A 273 9.34 10.72 -21.75
CA LEU A 273 8.81 12.07 -21.55
C LEU A 273 9.53 13.13 -22.42
N ALA A 274 10.24 12.72 -23.47
CA ALA A 274 10.95 13.63 -24.36
C ALA A 274 10.03 14.57 -25.15
N SER A 275 8.74 14.23 -25.31
CA SER A 275 7.73 15.06 -25.97
C SER A 275 7.35 16.28 -25.11
N ARG A 276 7.05 17.41 -25.77
CA ARG A 276 6.54 18.62 -25.12
C ARG A 276 5.11 18.48 -24.59
N GLU A 277 4.46 17.36 -24.83
CA GLU A 277 3.12 17.04 -24.31
C GLU A 277 3.10 16.90 -22.78
N TRP A 278 4.25 16.60 -22.18
CA TRP A 278 4.38 16.27 -20.76
C TRP A 278 5.07 17.38 -19.99
N ASP A 279 4.51 17.72 -18.84
CA ASP A 279 5.17 18.43 -17.74
C ASP A 279 5.45 17.42 -16.64
N TRP A 280 6.68 17.37 -16.16
CA TRP A 280 7.03 16.35 -15.17
C TRP A 280 8.06 16.84 -14.16
N ASP A 281 7.97 16.25 -12.96
CA ASP A 281 8.85 16.46 -11.83
C ASP A 281 9.31 15.12 -11.28
N TYR A 282 10.58 15.03 -10.95
CA TYR A 282 11.21 13.81 -10.43
C TYR A 282 12.00 14.16 -9.17
N GLN A 283 11.59 13.61 -8.03
CA GLN A 283 12.17 13.94 -6.75
C GLN A 283 12.64 12.68 -6.02
N GLU A 284 13.88 12.67 -5.55
CA GLU A 284 14.35 11.69 -4.58
C GLU A 284 13.75 12.03 -3.20
N LEU A 285 12.93 11.12 -2.66
CA LEU A 285 12.18 11.29 -1.40
C LEU A 285 12.92 10.70 -0.20
N ASP A 286 13.69 9.63 -0.45
CA ASP A 286 14.52 8.97 0.55
C ASP A 286 15.77 8.42 -0.16
N PRO A 287 16.97 8.82 0.27
CA PRO A 287 18.21 8.45 -0.44
C PRO A 287 18.60 6.98 -0.25
N ASP A 288 18.13 6.31 0.82
CA ASP A 288 18.56 4.95 1.14
C ASP A 288 17.48 4.16 1.90
N VAL A 289 16.95 3.12 1.23
CA VAL A 289 15.97 2.19 1.77
C VAL A 289 16.36 0.76 1.42
N PHE A 290 15.93 -0.21 2.24
CA PHE A 290 16.15 -1.65 2.00
C PHE A 290 17.63 -2.02 1.80
N ALA A 291 18.53 -1.48 2.62
CA ALA A 291 19.97 -1.77 2.56
C ALA A 291 20.28 -3.28 2.55
N GLU A 292 19.43 -4.10 3.19
CA GLU A 292 19.52 -5.56 3.20
C GLU A 292 19.38 -6.21 1.83
N GLU A 293 18.77 -5.54 0.86
CA GLU A 293 18.63 -6.06 -0.51
C GLU A 293 19.94 -5.98 -1.30
N LEU A 294 20.86 -5.10 -0.91
CA LEU A 294 22.17 -4.97 -1.53
C LEU A 294 23.06 -6.22 -1.34
N ASP A 295 22.74 -7.06 -0.35
CA ASP A 295 23.38 -8.36 -0.16
C ASP A 295 22.98 -9.37 -1.25
N SER A 296 21.90 -9.09 -2.01
CA SER A 296 21.44 -9.96 -3.09
C SER A 296 22.35 -9.83 -4.32
N PRO A 297 22.71 -10.94 -4.99
CA PRO A 297 23.47 -10.90 -6.25
C PRO A 297 22.82 -10.05 -7.34
N ALA A 298 21.50 -9.87 -7.30
CA ALA A 298 20.76 -9.06 -8.27
C ALA A 298 21.08 -7.56 -8.16
N TYR A 299 21.55 -7.10 -7.00
CA TYR A 299 21.90 -5.70 -6.73
C TYR A 299 23.41 -5.44 -6.56
N ARG A 300 24.27 -6.40 -6.94
CA ARG A 300 25.72 -6.28 -6.74
C ARG A 300 26.36 -5.03 -7.34
N GLU A 301 25.73 -4.43 -8.37
CA GLU A 301 26.20 -3.20 -9.03
C GLU A 301 25.52 -1.95 -8.46
N ALA A 302 24.52 -2.12 -7.59
CA ALA A 302 23.82 -1.00 -6.96
C ALA A 302 24.60 -0.49 -5.74
N GLU A 303 24.74 0.83 -5.66
CA GLU A 303 25.37 1.51 -4.52
C GLU A 303 24.36 1.76 -3.40
N ARG A 304 23.10 1.98 -3.75
CA ARG A 304 21.98 2.22 -2.84
C ARG A 304 20.64 2.01 -3.55
N ILE A 305 19.60 1.86 -2.80
CA ILE A 305 18.21 1.89 -3.31
C ILE A 305 17.58 3.16 -2.79
N ALA A 306 17.28 4.11 -3.67
CA ALA A 306 16.55 5.32 -3.32
C ALA A 306 15.05 5.17 -3.55
N VAL A 307 14.26 5.95 -2.87
CA VAL A 307 12.83 6.11 -3.17
C VAL A 307 12.61 7.42 -3.88
N ILE A 308 11.84 7.37 -4.97
CA ILE A 308 11.50 8.54 -5.77
C ILE A 308 9.99 8.77 -5.84
N GLY A 309 9.62 10.04 -6.02
CA GLY A 309 8.31 10.47 -6.47
C GLY A 309 8.42 11.04 -7.89
N LEU A 310 7.68 10.46 -8.82
CA LEU A 310 7.52 10.99 -10.17
C LEU A 310 6.10 11.54 -10.33
N ARG A 311 5.99 12.82 -10.70
CA ARG A 311 4.76 13.42 -11.18
C ARG A 311 4.87 13.66 -12.67
N VAL A 312 3.89 13.21 -13.45
CA VAL A 312 3.78 13.50 -14.88
C VAL A 312 2.39 14.09 -15.14
N THR A 313 2.33 15.24 -15.74
CA THR A 313 1.07 15.91 -16.10
C THR A 313 0.97 16.07 -17.61
N ARG A 314 -0.13 15.63 -18.20
CA ARG A 314 -0.43 15.89 -19.61
C ARG A 314 -0.80 17.34 -19.79
N ARG A 315 -0.11 18.07 -20.65
CA ARG A 315 -0.47 19.47 -20.95
C ARG A 315 -1.84 19.54 -21.61
N ALA A 316 -2.59 20.61 -21.30
CA ALA A 316 -3.91 20.88 -21.86
C ALA A 316 -3.87 21.29 -23.34
#